data_8ba22cb10ddc83ceebcc1a7fb8e06eb8
#
_entry.id   8ba22cb10ddc83ceebcc1a7fb8e06eb8
#
_cell.length_a   1.000
_cell.length_b   1.000
_cell.length_c   1.000
_cell.angle_alpha   90.00
_cell.angle_beta   90.00
_cell.angle_gamma   90.00
#
_symmetry.space_group_name_H-M   'P 1'
#
loop_
_entity.id
_entity.type
_entity.pdbx_description
1 polymer ?
#
loop_
_entity_poly.entity_id
_entity_poly.type
_entity_poly.pdbx_seq_one_letter_code
_entity_poly.pdbx_strand_id
1 'polypeptide(L)'
;GQFPLQANTMTIGRMMQQAGYTTGCFGKWGLGYPGSEGTPNKQGFDRFYGYNCQRQSHTYYPPFLYNDEERVYLSNKVTDPHRSPLDKGADPNDPASYAKYTQKEYANDLIFDELMGFVDANKRKPFFLMWTTPLPHVSLQAPERWVQHYVKKFGDEKSYTGQAGYLPCRYPHATYAAMISYFDEQIGQLIEKLKAEHLYENTLIVFTSDNGPTFNGGSDSPWVNSG
;
A
#
# COMPACT_ATOMS: atom_id res chain seq x y z
N GLY A 1 14.85 11.48 0.30
CA GLY A 1 15.81 10.75 -0.52
C GLY A 1 15.90 9.31 -0.10
N GLN A 2 16.17 8.45 -1.06
CA GLN A 2 16.34 7.02 -0.82
C GLN A 2 17.84 6.73 -0.81
N PHE A 3 18.32 6.18 0.28
CA PHE A 3 19.68 5.66 0.34
C PHE A 3 19.65 4.21 -0.14
N PRO A 4 20.41 3.86 -1.20
CA PRO A 4 20.41 2.51 -1.71
C PRO A 4 21.11 1.55 -0.75
N LEU A 5 20.56 0.35 -0.62
CA LEU A 5 21.28 -0.77 -0.03
C LEU A 5 22.54 -1.05 -0.83
N GLN A 6 23.61 -1.46 -0.13
CA GLN A 6 24.85 -1.83 -0.78
C GLN A 6 24.69 -3.13 -1.58
N ALA A 7 25.47 -3.26 -2.65
CA ALA A 7 25.43 -4.41 -3.54
C ALA A 7 25.60 -5.76 -2.82
N ASN A 8 26.37 -5.80 -1.74
CA ASN A 8 26.68 -7.02 -0.99
C ASN A 8 25.78 -7.27 0.23
N THR A 9 24.74 -6.45 0.44
CA THR A 9 23.82 -6.65 1.57
C THR A 9 23.11 -8.01 1.42
N MET A 10 23.18 -8.85 2.44
CA MET A 10 22.38 -10.06 2.51
C MET A 10 20.96 -9.67 2.89
N THR A 11 20.07 -9.66 1.91
CA THR A 11 18.64 -9.41 2.09
C THR A 11 17.88 -10.73 2.20
N ILE A 12 16.65 -10.69 2.72
CA ILE A 12 15.80 -11.87 2.75
C ILE A 12 15.49 -12.36 1.32
N GLY A 13 15.33 -11.45 0.35
CA GLY A 13 15.15 -11.83 -1.06
C GLY A 13 16.31 -12.68 -1.58
N ARG A 14 17.55 -12.22 -1.38
CA ARG A 14 18.75 -12.97 -1.78
C ARG A 14 18.88 -14.31 -1.07
N MET A 15 18.61 -14.33 0.23
CA MET A 15 18.65 -15.56 1.01
C MET A 15 17.66 -16.59 0.45
N MET A 16 16.45 -16.17 0.12
CA MET A 16 15.44 -17.04 -0.45
C MET A 16 15.76 -17.49 -1.87
N GLN A 17 16.32 -16.62 -2.73
CA GLN A 17 16.83 -17.01 -4.04
C GLN A 17 17.94 -18.06 -3.94
N GLN A 18 18.92 -17.87 -3.03
CA GLN A 18 19.99 -18.84 -2.79
C GLN A 18 19.45 -20.18 -2.28
N ALA A 19 18.32 -20.17 -1.58
CA ALA A 19 17.63 -21.38 -1.15
C ALA A 19 16.76 -22.02 -2.26
N GLY A 20 16.75 -21.48 -3.48
CA GLY A 20 16.03 -22.04 -4.64
C GLY A 20 14.57 -21.58 -4.75
N TYR A 21 14.15 -20.55 -4.03
CA TYR A 21 12.82 -19.99 -4.15
C TYR A 21 12.75 -18.96 -5.29
N THR A 22 11.63 -18.93 -6.02
CA THR A 22 11.27 -17.79 -6.86
C THR A 22 10.74 -16.69 -5.95
N THR A 23 11.24 -15.46 -6.09
CA THR A 23 10.99 -14.38 -5.14
C THR A 23 10.18 -13.25 -5.75
N GLY A 24 9.16 -12.77 -5.06
CA GLY A 24 8.35 -11.62 -5.46
C GLY A 24 8.19 -10.62 -4.31
N CYS A 25 8.27 -9.32 -4.63
CA CYS A 25 8.00 -8.24 -3.71
C CYS A 25 6.92 -7.32 -4.28
N PHE A 26 5.86 -7.08 -3.52
CA PHE A 26 4.68 -6.33 -3.95
C PHE A 26 4.33 -5.26 -2.94
N GLY A 27 4.32 -3.98 -3.36
CA GLY A 27 3.99 -2.87 -2.49
C GLY A 27 5.03 -1.76 -2.45
N LYS A 28 5.34 -1.27 -1.25
CA LYS A 28 6.30 -0.20 -1.03
C LYS A 28 7.71 -0.73 -0.83
N TRP A 29 8.68 -0.22 -1.62
CA TRP A 29 10.11 -0.46 -1.45
C TRP A 29 10.76 0.66 -0.62
N GLY A 30 11.60 1.49 -1.20
CA GLY A 30 12.22 2.62 -0.51
C GLY A 30 13.69 2.42 -0.16
N LEU A 31 14.31 1.31 -0.53
CA LEU A 31 15.68 0.95 -0.18
C LEU A 31 16.69 1.17 -1.34
N GLY A 32 16.28 1.95 -2.34
CA GLY A 32 17.11 2.36 -3.47
C GLY A 32 16.31 3.10 -4.54
N TYR A 33 16.98 4.06 -5.22
CA TYR A 33 16.38 4.75 -6.35
C TYR A 33 16.58 3.94 -7.65
N PRO A 34 15.78 4.15 -8.69
CA PRO A 34 15.91 3.44 -9.97
C PRO A 34 17.32 3.54 -10.54
N GLY A 35 17.88 2.41 -10.97
CA GLY A 35 19.25 2.29 -11.48
C GLY A 35 20.33 2.11 -10.40
N SER A 36 20.00 2.24 -9.11
CA SER A 36 20.93 1.97 -8.01
C SER A 36 21.07 0.47 -7.73
N GLU A 37 22.06 0.08 -6.92
CA GLU A 37 22.21 -1.30 -6.44
C GLU A 37 21.11 -1.70 -5.43
N GLY A 38 20.37 -0.73 -4.89
CA GLY A 38 19.32 -0.96 -3.92
C GLY A 38 17.93 -1.23 -4.52
N THR A 39 17.79 -1.41 -5.84
CA THR A 39 16.49 -1.76 -6.45
C THR A 39 16.04 -3.16 -6.04
N PRO A 40 14.71 -3.44 -5.97
CA PRO A 40 14.21 -4.76 -5.54
C PRO A 40 14.85 -5.92 -6.31
N ASN A 41 14.92 -5.82 -7.64
CA ASN A 41 15.45 -6.88 -8.49
C ASN A 41 16.93 -7.13 -8.23
N LYS A 42 17.74 -6.11 -7.93
CA LYS A 42 19.13 -6.27 -7.54
C LYS A 42 19.31 -6.73 -6.09
N GLN A 43 18.26 -6.65 -5.28
CA GLN A 43 18.27 -7.07 -3.88
C GLN A 43 17.59 -8.44 -3.66
N GLY A 44 17.44 -9.23 -4.72
CA GLY A 44 17.07 -10.63 -4.63
C GLY A 44 15.57 -10.90 -4.82
N PHE A 45 14.87 -10.04 -5.55
CA PHE A 45 13.52 -10.30 -5.98
C PHE A 45 13.46 -10.48 -7.49
N ASP A 46 12.98 -11.65 -7.95
CA ASP A 46 12.80 -11.95 -9.37
C ASP A 46 11.69 -11.10 -9.98
N ARG A 47 10.73 -10.71 -9.16
CA ARG A 47 9.56 -9.91 -9.52
C ARG A 47 9.33 -8.80 -8.51
N PHE A 48 9.10 -7.58 -9.00
CA PHE A 48 8.66 -6.45 -8.20
C PHE A 48 7.48 -5.73 -8.87
N TYR A 49 6.45 -5.38 -8.09
CA TYR A 49 5.43 -4.46 -8.55
C TYR A 49 4.97 -3.55 -7.40
N GLY A 50 5.06 -2.23 -7.63
CA GLY A 50 4.65 -1.27 -6.61
C GLY A 50 5.35 0.07 -6.65
N TYR A 51 5.48 0.68 -5.49
CA TYR A 51 6.13 1.96 -5.29
C TYR A 51 7.64 1.77 -5.05
N ASN A 52 8.47 2.22 -5.98
CA ASN A 52 9.91 2.23 -5.72
C ASN A 52 10.30 3.33 -4.69
N CYS A 53 9.58 4.45 -4.66
CA CYS A 53 9.84 5.58 -3.78
C CYS A 53 8.86 5.61 -2.59
N GLN A 54 9.39 5.60 -1.36
CA GLN A 54 8.59 5.70 -0.14
C GLN A 54 7.67 6.91 -0.12
N ARG A 55 8.14 8.10 -0.53
CA ARG A 55 7.32 9.32 -0.55
C ARG A 55 6.17 9.23 -1.55
N GLN A 56 6.33 8.51 -2.65
CA GLN A 56 5.29 8.33 -3.65
C GLN A 56 4.11 7.51 -3.09
N SER A 57 4.37 6.60 -2.16
CA SER A 57 3.33 5.78 -1.52
C SER A 57 2.46 6.54 -0.51
N HIS A 58 2.67 7.84 -0.33
CA HIS A 58 1.79 8.69 0.48
C HIS A 58 0.50 9.12 -0.25
N THR A 59 0.27 8.62 -1.46
CA THR A 59 -1.02 8.62 -2.15
C THR A 59 -1.29 7.24 -2.70
N TYR A 60 -2.55 6.78 -2.58
CA TYR A 60 -2.99 5.50 -3.14
C TYR A 60 -3.50 5.61 -4.58
N TYR A 61 -3.44 6.82 -5.15
CA TYR A 61 -3.71 7.12 -6.56
C TYR A 61 -2.48 7.78 -7.21
N PRO A 62 -1.34 7.05 -7.31
CA PRO A 62 -0.13 7.59 -7.92
C PRO A 62 -0.28 7.73 -9.44
N PRO A 63 0.52 8.58 -10.10
CA PRO A 63 0.51 8.69 -11.56
C PRO A 63 1.22 7.51 -12.25
N PHE A 64 2.00 6.73 -11.54
CA PHE A 64 2.68 5.52 -12.03
C PHE A 64 3.08 4.61 -10.87
N LEU A 65 3.28 3.34 -11.18
CA LEU A 65 3.96 2.35 -10.35
C LEU A 65 5.18 1.82 -11.09
N TYR A 66 5.92 0.93 -10.46
CA TYR A 66 7.01 0.21 -11.10
C TYR A 66 6.62 -1.25 -11.29
N ASN A 67 6.91 -1.75 -12.48
CA ASN A 67 6.91 -3.13 -12.86
C ASN A 67 8.37 -3.53 -13.07
N ASP A 68 8.97 -4.18 -12.08
CA ASP A 68 10.40 -4.35 -11.98
C ASP A 68 11.13 -2.99 -12.04
N GLU A 69 11.96 -2.73 -13.01
CA GLU A 69 12.68 -1.46 -13.16
C GLU A 69 11.95 -0.44 -14.06
N GLU A 70 10.82 -0.81 -14.68
CA GLU A 70 10.09 0.03 -15.61
C GLU A 70 8.89 0.73 -14.97
N ARG A 71 8.59 1.95 -15.43
CA ARG A 71 7.40 2.68 -14.99
C ARG A 71 6.18 2.24 -15.78
N VAL A 72 5.13 1.89 -15.06
CA VAL A 72 3.78 1.70 -15.59
C VAL A 72 2.95 2.94 -15.25
N TYR A 73 2.60 3.74 -16.26
CA TYR A 73 1.81 4.95 -16.06
C TYR A 73 0.34 4.62 -15.90
N LEU A 74 -0.28 5.27 -14.90
CA LEU A 74 -1.69 5.14 -14.57
C LEU A 74 -2.49 6.34 -15.08
N SER A 75 -3.80 6.18 -15.17
CA SER A 75 -4.71 7.26 -15.61
C SER A 75 -4.96 8.32 -14.53
N ASN A 76 -4.23 8.26 -13.44
CA ASN A 76 -4.34 9.19 -12.32
C ASN A 76 -3.62 10.51 -12.61
N LYS A 77 -4.20 11.60 -12.15
CA LYS A 77 -3.53 12.91 -12.19
C LYS A 77 -2.44 12.98 -11.13
N VAL A 78 -1.38 13.70 -11.42
CA VAL A 78 -0.33 14.00 -10.44
C VAL A 78 -0.91 14.82 -9.29
N THR A 79 -0.79 14.29 -8.07
CA THR A 79 -1.17 14.98 -6.84
C THR A 79 0.00 14.92 -5.86
N ASP A 80 0.44 16.06 -5.35
CA ASP A 80 1.43 16.07 -4.27
C ASP A 80 0.71 15.81 -2.93
N PRO A 81 0.92 14.65 -2.30
CA PRO A 81 0.19 14.29 -1.08
C PRO A 81 0.51 15.20 0.12
N HIS A 82 1.58 15.98 0.04
CA HIS A 82 2.00 16.88 1.12
C HIS A 82 1.66 18.35 0.90
N ARG A 83 1.21 18.72 -0.31
CA ARG A 83 0.99 20.12 -0.71
C ARG A 83 -0.35 20.35 -1.39
N SER A 84 -1.31 19.47 -1.15
CA SER A 84 -2.65 19.55 -1.73
C SER A 84 -3.72 19.65 -0.62
N PRO A 85 -3.76 20.75 0.14
CA PRO A 85 -4.82 20.96 1.13
C PRO A 85 -6.19 21.11 0.47
N LEU A 86 -7.24 21.15 1.27
CA LEU A 86 -8.59 21.45 0.79
C LEU A 86 -8.60 22.83 0.11
N ASP A 87 -9.37 22.96 -0.98
CA ASP A 87 -9.44 24.20 -1.75
C ASP A 87 -9.95 25.36 -0.90
N LYS A 88 -9.40 26.54 -1.12
CA LYS A 88 -9.83 27.76 -0.39
C LYS A 88 -11.31 28.03 -0.68
N GLY A 89 -12.10 28.10 0.40
CA GLY A 89 -13.54 28.32 0.33
C GLY A 89 -14.39 27.07 0.10
N ALA A 90 -13.78 25.88 -0.03
CA ALA A 90 -14.53 24.61 -0.02
C ALA A 90 -15.13 24.36 1.36
N ASP A 91 -16.36 23.83 1.39
CA ASP A 91 -16.99 23.42 2.64
C ASP A 91 -16.33 22.13 3.17
N PRO A 92 -15.70 22.17 4.37
CA PRO A 92 -15.07 20.98 4.94
C PRO A 92 -16.05 19.90 5.37
N ASN A 93 -17.36 20.20 5.43
CA ASN A 93 -18.40 19.22 5.76
C ASN A 93 -19.06 18.61 4.52
N ASP A 94 -18.83 19.16 3.34
CA ASP A 94 -19.34 18.62 2.08
C ASP A 94 -18.41 17.53 1.54
N PRO A 95 -18.85 16.27 1.42
CA PRO A 95 -18.04 15.20 0.79
C PRO A 95 -17.57 15.54 -0.64
N ALA A 96 -18.34 16.33 -1.39
CA ALA A 96 -17.97 16.73 -2.75
C ALA A 96 -16.66 17.53 -2.79
N SER A 97 -16.34 18.25 -1.71
CA SER A 97 -15.07 19.00 -1.58
C SER A 97 -13.84 18.10 -1.61
N TYR A 98 -14.00 16.80 -1.36
CA TYR A 98 -12.92 15.80 -1.30
C TYR A 98 -12.83 14.93 -2.55
N ALA A 99 -13.77 15.05 -3.49
CA ALA A 99 -13.88 14.16 -4.65
C ALA A 99 -12.60 14.09 -5.49
N LYS A 100 -11.82 15.19 -5.58
CA LYS A 100 -10.57 15.25 -6.36
C LYS A 100 -9.44 14.35 -5.80
N TYR A 101 -9.53 13.90 -4.55
CA TYR A 101 -8.51 13.05 -3.93
C TYR A 101 -8.77 11.55 -4.17
N THR A 102 -9.95 11.19 -4.66
CA THR A 102 -10.27 9.86 -5.16
C THR A 102 -10.17 9.86 -6.67
N GLN A 103 -9.37 8.97 -7.25
CA GLN A 103 -9.13 8.94 -8.68
C GLN A 103 -9.49 7.56 -9.27
N LYS A 104 -8.97 7.20 -10.44
CA LYS A 104 -9.44 6.06 -11.20
C LYS A 104 -8.82 4.73 -10.78
N GLU A 105 -7.51 4.71 -10.60
CA GLU A 105 -6.73 3.49 -10.39
C GLU A 105 -6.12 3.48 -9.00
N TYR A 106 -6.72 2.69 -8.13
CA TYR A 106 -6.26 2.51 -6.76
C TYR A 106 -5.07 1.55 -6.74
N ALA A 107 -3.93 2.03 -6.30
CA ALA A 107 -2.67 1.29 -6.40
C ALA A 107 -2.69 -0.07 -5.70
N ASN A 108 -3.41 -0.20 -4.58
CA ASN A 108 -3.43 -1.47 -3.87
C ASN A 108 -4.23 -2.55 -4.60
N ASP A 109 -5.23 -2.19 -5.41
CA ASP A 109 -5.90 -3.15 -6.30
C ASP A 109 -4.89 -3.72 -7.29
N LEU A 110 -4.16 -2.84 -7.99
CA LEU A 110 -3.17 -3.23 -9.00
C LEU A 110 -2.03 -4.06 -8.39
N ILE A 111 -1.54 -3.66 -7.22
CA ILE A 111 -0.49 -4.40 -6.51
C ILE A 111 -0.98 -5.78 -6.09
N PHE A 112 -2.23 -5.89 -5.62
CA PHE A 112 -2.82 -7.15 -5.22
C PHE A 112 -3.07 -8.07 -6.41
N ASP A 113 -3.54 -7.55 -7.54
CA ASP A 113 -3.73 -8.32 -8.77
C ASP A 113 -2.41 -8.93 -9.26
N GLU A 114 -1.32 -8.16 -9.27
CA GLU A 114 0.01 -8.62 -9.63
C GLU A 114 0.56 -9.67 -8.64
N LEU A 115 0.30 -9.48 -7.35
CA LEU A 115 0.63 -10.45 -6.30
C LEU A 115 -0.10 -11.78 -6.54
N MET A 116 -1.40 -11.74 -6.81
CA MET A 116 -2.20 -12.93 -7.10
C MET A 116 -1.74 -13.63 -8.38
N GLY A 117 -1.38 -12.86 -9.40
CA GLY A 117 -0.77 -13.36 -10.63
C GLY A 117 0.58 -14.06 -10.39
N PHE A 118 1.39 -13.53 -9.48
CA PHE A 118 2.66 -14.16 -9.09
C PHE A 118 2.43 -15.53 -8.42
N VAL A 119 1.44 -15.66 -7.55
CA VAL A 119 1.07 -16.95 -6.95
C VAL A 119 0.66 -17.95 -8.04
N ASP A 120 -0.18 -17.53 -8.99
CA ASP A 120 -0.61 -18.39 -10.09
C ASP A 120 0.58 -18.88 -10.95
N ALA A 121 1.49 -17.99 -11.28
CA ALA A 121 2.65 -18.31 -12.11
C ALA A 121 3.64 -19.24 -11.41
N ASN A 122 3.66 -19.26 -10.07
CA ASN A 122 4.68 -19.95 -9.29
C ASN A 122 4.16 -21.11 -8.43
N LYS A 123 2.86 -21.44 -8.46
CA LYS A 123 2.22 -22.45 -7.61
C LYS A 123 2.77 -23.89 -7.71
N ARG A 124 3.61 -24.17 -8.71
CA ARG A 124 4.22 -25.51 -8.92
C ARG A 124 5.68 -25.61 -8.46
N LYS A 125 6.23 -24.55 -7.85
CA LYS A 125 7.60 -24.51 -7.37
C LYS A 125 7.67 -23.70 -6.06
N PRO A 126 8.73 -23.86 -5.27
CA PRO A 126 8.91 -23.03 -4.08
C PRO A 126 8.94 -21.53 -4.46
N PHE A 127 8.16 -20.72 -3.77
CA PHE A 127 8.19 -19.28 -3.92
C PHE A 127 8.22 -18.56 -2.57
N PHE A 128 8.81 -17.40 -2.57
CA PHE A 128 8.80 -16.44 -1.47
C PHE A 128 8.10 -15.17 -1.93
N LEU A 129 7.02 -14.83 -1.26
CA LEU A 129 6.23 -13.63 -1.52
C LEU A 129 6.36 -12.66 -0.36
N MET A 130 6.85 -11.46 -0.62
CA MET A 130 6.93 -10.36 0.32
C MET A 130 5.92 -9.29 -0.06
N TRP A 131 4.89 -9.10 0.75
CA TRP A 131 3.86 -8.09 0.52
C TRP A 131 4.07 -6.90 1.44
N THR A 132 4.70 -5.86 0.92
CA THR A 132 4.99 -4.62 1.63
C THR A 132 3.91 -3.57 1.37
N THR A 133 2.67 -3.91 1.75
CA THR A 133 1.55 -2.98 1.57
C THR A 133 1.80 -1.67 2.32
N PRO A 134 1.48 -0.49 1.73
CA PRO A 134 1.49 0.76 2.46
C PRO A 134 0.30 0.94 3.40
N LEU A 135 -0.74 0.09 3.33
CA LEU A 135 -1.92 0.18 4.21
C LEU A 135 -1.56 -0.16 5.67
N PRO A 136 -2.09 0.57 6.64
CA PRO A 136 -2.98 1.72 6.55
C PRO A 136 -2.27 3.09 6.72
N HIS A 137 -1.09 3.28 6.14
CA HIS A 137 -0.36 4.56 6.19
C HIS A 137 -1.20 5.71 5.59
N VAL A 138 -1.05 6.92 6.09
CA VAL A 138 -1.65 8.13 5.51
C VAL A 138 -0.99 8.48 4.16
N SER A 139 -1.70 9.02 3.18
CA SER A 139 -3.03 9.66 3.26
C SER A 139 -4.14 8.63 3.43
N LEU A 140 -5.22 9.05 4.09
CA LEU A 140 -6.37 8.17 4.30
C LEU A 140 -7.21 8.09 3.02
N GLN A 141 -7.10 6.97 2.31
CA GLN A 141 -7.80 6.69 1.07
C GLN A 141 -8.15 5.20 1.03
N ALA A 142 -9.41 4.86 0.83
CA ALA A 142 -9.91 3.50 0.78
C ALA A 142 -11.04 3.36 -0.25
N PRO A 143 -11.37 2.15 -0.70
CA PRO A 143 -12.54 1.92 -1.52
C PRO A 143 -13.82 2.41 -0.84
N GLU A 144 -14.64 3.15 -1.60
CA GLU A 144 -15.83 3.85 -1.08
C GLU A 144 -16.80 2.93 -0.34
N ARG A 145 -16.97 1.68 -0.79
CA ARG A 145 -17.85 0.69 -0.12
C ARG A 145 -17.48 0.46 1.34
N TRP A 146 -16.19 0.44 1.67
CA TRP A 146 -15.70 0.28 3.04
C TRP A 146 -15.80 1.59 3.83
N VAL A 147 -15.53 2.75 3.19
CA VAL A 147 -15.71 4.05 3.82
C VAL A 147 -17.18 4.24 4.24
N GLN A 148 -18.12 3.99 3.34
CA GLN A 148 -19.55 4.11 3.63
C GLN A 148 -20.04 3.11 4.68
N HIS A 149 -19.45 1.91 4.75
CA HIS A 149 -19.73 0.97 5.82
C HIS A 149 -19.43 1.59 7.20
N TYR A 150 -18.26 2.20 7.34
CA TYR A 150 -17.85 2.79 8.62
C TYR A 150 -18.47 4.15 8.90
N VAL A 151 -18.78 4.95 7.90
CA VAL A 151 -19.57 6.18 8.07
C VAL A 151 -20.95 5.87 8.68
N LYS A 152 -21.63 4.81 8.20
CA LYS A 152 -22.90 4.36 8.80
C LYS A 152 -22.75 3.88 10.25
N LYS A 153 -21.58 3.33 10.59
CA LYS A 153 -21.32 2.77 11.92
C LYS A 153 -20.87 3.82 12.94
N PHE A 154 -20.07 4.80 12.52
CA PHE A 154 -19.47 5.80 13.41
C PHE A 154 -20.25 7.11 13.44
N GLY A 155 -21.05 7.39 12.40
CA GLY A 155 -21.73 8.67 12.22
C GLY A 155 -20.85 9.74 11.60
N ASP A 156 -21.26 11.00 11.76
CA ASP A 156 -20.50 12.14 11.29
C ASP A 156 -19.29 12.41 12.19
N GLU A 157 -18.20 12.88 11.61
CA GLU A 157 -16.95 13.16 12.31
C GLU A 157 -16.26 14.42 11.77
N LYS A 158 -15.32 14.94 12.55
CA LYS A 158 -14.52 16.09 12.15
C LYS A 158 -13.63 15.72 10.95
N SER A 159 -13.76 16.50 9.89
CA SER A 159 -12.94 16.32 8.70
C SER A 159 -11.49 16.75 8.91
N TYR A 160 -10.58 16.13 8.17
CA TYR A 160 -9.21 16.54 8.03
C TYR A 160 -9.02 17.33 6.72
N THR A 161 -8.54 18.57 6.82
CA THR A 161 -8.44 19.48 5.68
C THR A 161 -7.03 19.60 5.09
N GLY A 162 -6.08 18.76 5.56
CA GLY A 162 -4.71 18.74 5.07
C GLY A 162 -3.76 19.72 5.77
N GLN A 163 -4.16 20.26 6.93
CA GLN A 163 -3.43 21.32 7.65
C GLN A 163 -2.06 20.91 8.20
N ALA A 164 -1.81 19.62 8.37
CA ALA A 164 -0.56 19.05 8.88
C ALA A 164 0.18 18.16 7.85
N GLY A 165 -0.03 18.42 6.56
CA GLY A 165 0.44 17.57 5.48
C GLY A 165 -0.47 16.34 5.25
N TYR A 166 -0.22 15.58 4.20
CA TYR A 166 -1.11 14.54 3.70
C TYR A 166 -2.43 15.06 3.13
N LEU A 167 -3.10 14.23 2.33
CA LEU A 167 -4.32 14.64 1.65
C LEU A 167 -5.48 14.79 2.62
N PRO A 168 -6.38 15.76 2.36
CA PRO A 168 -7.62 15.91 3.08
C PRO A 168 -8.49 14.65 3.04
N CYS A 169 -9.21 14.41 4.13
CA CYS A 169 -10.16 13.31 4.27
C CYS A 169 -11.43 13.78 4.98
N ARG A 170 -12.60 13.50 4.39
CA ARG A 170 -13.89 13.92 4.99
C ARG A 170 -14.20 13.11 6.25
N TYR A 171 -13.93 11.82 6.24
CA TYR A 171 -14.25 10.90 7.32
C TYR A 171 -12.97 10.14 7.73
N PRO A 172 -12.04 10.75 8.48
CA PRO A 172 -10.73 10.16 8.75
C PRO A 172 -10.78 8.85 9.55
N HIS A 173 -11.59 8.76 10.60
CA HIS A 173 -11.70 7.52 11.38
C HIS A 173 -12.37 6.40 10.57
N ALA A 174 -13.47 6.73 9.88
CA ALA A 174 -14.15 5.77 9.01
C ALA A 174 -13.24 5.28 7.89
N THR A 175 -12.46 6.18 7.29
CA THR A 175 -11.54 5.83 6.21
C THR A 175 -10.36 4.99 6.72
N TYR A 176 -9.83 5.31 7.90
CA TYR A 176 -8.76 4.49 8.51
C TYR A 176 -9.24 3.05 8.80
N ALA A 177 -10.43 2.90 9.39
CA ALA A 177 -11.03 1.60 9.62
C ALA A 177 -11.34 0.87 8.30
N ALA A 178 -11.76 1.61 7.28
CA ALA A 178 -12.00 1.09 5.93
C ALA A 178 -10.70 0.54 5.29
N MET A 179 -9.58 1.24 5.45
CA MET A 179 -8.27 0.78 4.95
C MET A 179 -7.86 -0.55 5.58
N ILE A 180 -8.07 -0.70 6.88
CA ILE A 180 -7.75 -1.93 7.61
C ILE A 180 -8.64 -3.08 7.12
N SER A 181 -9.96 -2.86 7.04
CA SER A 181 -10.89 -3.90 6.59
C SER A 181 -10.70 -4.30 5.13
N TYR A 182 -10.35 -3.34 4.29
CA TYR A 182 -10.01 -3.62 2.91
C TYR A 182 -8.73 -4.47 2.79
N PHE A 183 -7.73 -4.20 3.61
CA PHE A 183 -6.52 -5.02 3.66
C PHE A 183 -6.80 -6.42 4.18
N ASP A 184 -7.60 -6.54 5.24
CA ASP A 184 -8.04 -7.84 5.79
C ASP A 184 -8.80 -8.67 4.74
N GLU A 185 -9.68 -8.04 3.95
CA GLU A 185 -10.37 -8.68 2.83
C GLU A 185 -9.39 -9.24 1.79
N GLN A 186 -8.35 -8.48 1.42
CA GLN A 186 -7.33 -8.93 0.48
C GLN A 186 -6.50 -10.10 1.05
N ILE A 187 -6.15 -10.06 2.35
CA ILE A 187 -5.50 -11.19 3.02
C ILE A 187 -6.39 -12.44 2.96
N GLY A 188 -7.69 -12.27 3.25
CA GLY A 188 -8.66 -13.36 3.14
C GLY A 188 -8.68 -13.99 1.74
N GLN A 189 -8.72 -13.17 0.69
CA GLN A 189 -8.68 -13.64 -0.70
C GLN A 189 -7.38 -14.40 -1.02
N LEU A 190 -6.23 -13.93 -0.54
CA LEU A 190 -4.95 -14.62 -0.72
C LEU A 190 -4.96 -15.99 -0.01
N ILE A 191 -5.45 -16.04 1.22
CA ILE A 191 -5.56 -17.29 1.99
C ILE A 191 -6.47 -18.29 1.27
N GLU A 192 -7.63 -17.87 0.80
CA GLU A 192 -8.56 -18.72 0.05
C GLU A 192 -7.94 -19.21 -1.26
N LYS A 193 -7.15 -18.38 -1.95
CA LYS A 193 -6.39 -18.80 -3.13
C LYS A 193 -5.37 -19.89 -2.79
N LEU A 194 -4.59 -19.70 -1.71
CA LEU A 194 -3.62 -20.72 -1.27
C LEU A 194 -4.29 -22.06 -0.92
N LYS A 195 -5.47 -22.02 -0.30
CA LYS A 195 -6.27 -23.22 -0.02
C LYS A 195 -6.77 -23.88 -1.30
N ALA A 196 -7.34 -23.10 -2.22
CA ALA A 196 -7.86 -23.61 -3.50
C ALA A 196 -6.77 -24.27 -4.37
N GLU A 197 -5.54 -23.78 -4.29
CA GLU A 197 -4.38 -24.30 -5.00
C GLU A 197 -3.63 -25.42 -4.21
N HIS A 198 -4.16 -25.84 -3.05
CA HIS A 198 -3.54 -26.84 -2.14
C HIS A 198 -2.14 -26.46 -1.65
N LEU A 199 -1.89 -25.16 -1.50
CA LEU A 199 -0.60 -24.61 -1.04
C LEU A 199 -0.61 -24.26 0.45
N TYR A 200 -1.78 -24.02 1.04
CA TYR A 200 -1.93 -23.45 2.37
C TYR A 200 -1.20 -24.25 3.45
N GLU A 201 -1.35 -25.57 3.48
CA GLU A 201 -0.75 -26.44 4.49
C GLU A 201 0.78 -26.53 4.41
N ASN A 202 1.37 -26.11 3.28
CA ASN A 202 2.82 -26.08 3.06
C ASN A 202 3.34 -24.63 2.90
N THR A 203 2.61 -23.64 3.40
CA THR A 203 3.00 -22.22 3.34
C THR A 203 3.15 -21.66 4.75
N LEU A 204 4.33 -21.16 5.08
CA LEU A 204 4.52 -20.34 6.27
C LEU A 204 4.04 -18.91 5.97
N ILE A 205 3.03 -18.46 6.70
CA ILE A 205 2.52 -17.09 6.62
C ILE A 205 3.05 -16.30 7.82
N VAL A 206 3.75 -15.19 7.56
CA VAL A 206 4.24 -14.26 8.57
C VAL A 206 3.54 -12.92 8.39
N PHE A 207 2.80 -12.48 9.40
CA PHE A 207 2.17 -11.16 9.45
C PHE A 207 2.89 -10.28 10.46
N THR A 208 3.33 -9.10 10.02
CA THR A 208 4.04 -8.14 10.88
C THR A 208 3.82 -6.71 10.40
N SER A 209 4.22 -5.74 11.20
CA SER A 209 4.24 -4.32 10.84
C SER A 209 5.64 -3.76 11.00
N ASP A 210 5.97 -2.73 10.23
CA ASP A 210 7.25 -2.02 10.31
C ASP A 210 7.30 -1.05 11.51
N ASN A 211 6.12 -0.59 11.98
CA ASN A 211 5.96 0.31 13.14
C ASN A 211 4.54 0.23 13.70
N GLY A 212 4.29 0.94 14.77
CA GLY A 212 2.95 1.07 15.36
C GLY A 212 1.99 1.91 14.50
N PRO A 213 0.70 2.00 14.90
CA PRO A 213 -0.32 2.71 14.14
C PRO A 213 -0.03 4.22 14.07
N THR A 214 -0.47 4.84 12.97
CA THR A 214 -0.36 6.29 12.79
C THR A 214 -1.50 7.02 13.49
N PHE A 215 -1.23 8.25 13.89
CA PHE A 215 -2.23 9.23 14.37
C PHE A 215 -2.18 10.54 13.60
N ASN A 216 -1.57 10.53 12.40
CA ASN A 216 -1.53 11.65 11.46
C ASN A 216 -2.74 11.63 10.52
N GLY A 217 -2.92 12.70 9.74
CA GLY A 217 -3.90 12.76 8.65
C GLY A 217 -5.36 12.69 9.10
N GLY A 218 -5.65 13.01 10.37
CA GLY A 218 -6.98 13.00 10.95
C GLY A 218 -7.34 11.73 11.73
N SER A 219 -6.56 10.66 11.66
CA SER A 219 -6.64 9.57 12.61
C SER A 219 -5.92 10.01 13.89
N ASP A 220 -6.63 10.31 14.95
CA ASP A 220 -6.05 10.85 16.18
C ASP A 220 -5.69 9.77 17.21
N SER A 221 -4.71 10.11 18.07
CA SER A 221 -4.16 9.20 19.08
C SER A 221 -5.19 8.63 20.06
N PRO A 222 -6.20 9.36 20.55
CA PRO A 222 -7.21 8.79 21.42
C PRO A 222 -8.08 7.71 20.78
N TRP A 223 -8.23 7.76 19.47
CA TRP A 223 -9.03 6.81 18.70
C TRP A 223 -8.19 5.64 18.20
N VAL A 224 -6.97 5.92 17.75
CA VAL A 224 -6.00 4.90 17.33
C VAL A 224 -5.13 4.55 18.53
N ASN A 225 -5.57 3.60 19.33
CA ASN A 225 -4.77 3.14 20.47
C ASN A 225 -3.52 2.41 19.97
N SER A 226 -2.38 3.00 20.23
CA SER A 226 -1.07 2.44 19.86
C SER A 226 -0.49 1.45 20.88
N GLY A 227 -1.27 1.07 21.88
CA GLY A 227 -0.88 0.09 22.90
C GLY A 227 0.03 0.66 23.97
#